data_8320b84014bbe9355dcb487b7da91159
#
_entry.id   8320b84014bbe9355dcb487b7da91159
#
_cell.length_a   1.000
_cell.length_b   1.000
_cell.length_c   1.000
_cell.angle_alpha   90.00
_cell.angle_beta   90.00
_cell.angle_gamma   90.00
#
_symmetry.space_group_name_H-M   'P 1'
#
loop_
_entity.id
_entity.type
_entity.pdbx_description
1 polymer ?
#
loop_
_entity_poly.entity_id
_entity_poly.type
_entity_poly.pdbx_seq_one_letter_code
_entity_poly.pdbx_strand_id
1 'polypeptide(L)'
;MVNSSVTIYTLPCLSDNYAYVIHNSVSGTAAVVDVPEAGPLVDKISELNVPVTDIFLTHHHWDHIDGLPDLQAALTGSLGQVPARVIGAKADAHRLPALDKAVSPGDRLTLCGIEGDIYDVSGHTLGHLALHLPSAKAVFTADSLMAMGCGRLFEGSAAQMWHSLQQLRALPQD
;
A
#
# COMPACT_ATOMS: atom_id res chain seq x y z
N MET A 1 -9.35 5.55 26.72
CA MET A 1 -9.20 4.76 25.48
C MET A 1 -9.03 5.78 24.35
N VAL A 2 -7.86 5.85 23.74
CA VAL A 2 -7.65 6.69 22.55
C VAL A 2 -8.43 6.00 21.44
N ASN A 3 -9.56 6.55 21.06
CA ASN A 3 -10.32 6.08 19.90
C ASN A 3 -9.46 6.40 18.67
N SER A 4 -8.74 5.41 18.14
CA SER A 4 -7.98 5.60 16.92
C SER A 4 -8.97 5.96 15.81
N SER A 5 -8.80 7.12 15.20
CA SER A 5 -9.62 7.55 14.07
C SER A 5 -9.32 6.73 12.80
N VAL A 6 -8.28 5.91 12.84
CA VAL A 6 -7.79 5.09 11.73
C VAL A 6 -7.98 3.62 12.07
N THR A 7 -8.61 2.88 11.16
CA THR A 7 -8.72 1.43 11.22
C THR A 7 -8.09 0.82 9.97
N ILE A 8 -7.24 -0.19 10.15
CA ILE A 8 -6.59 -0.90 9.06
C ILE A 8 -7.20 -2.31 8.98
N TYR A 9 -7.73 -2.65 7.84
CA TYR A 9 -8.26 -3.98 7.52
C TYR A 9 -7.25 -4.72 6.67
N THR A 10 -6.80 -5.88 7.15
CA THR A 10 -5.95 -6.81 6.39
C THR A 10 -6.85 -7.81 5.68
N LEU A 11 -6.76 -7.86 4.36
CA LEU A 11 -7.60 -8.70 3.51
C LEU A 11 -6.74 -9.78 2.85
N PRO A 12 -6.98 -11.06 3.14
CA PRO A 12 -6.36 -12.15 2.39
C PRO A 12 -6.77 -12.07 0.91
N CYS A 13 -5.79 -12.19 0.03
CA CYS A 13 -5.95 -12.17 -1.42
C CYS A 13 -5.16 -13.33 -2.03
N LEU A 14 -5.62 -13.84 -3.17
CA LEU A 14 -5.00 -14.98 -3.86
C LEU A 14 -4.81 -16.16 -2.90
N SER A 15 -3.64 -16.84 -2.95
CA SER A 15 -3.32 -17.97 -2.06
C SER A 15 -2.56 -17.57 -0.80
N ASP A 16 -1.76 -16.50 -0.86
CA ASP A 16 -0.78 -16.12 0.16
C ASP A 16 -0.44 -14.63 0.23
N ASN A 17 -1.18 -13.77 -0.51
CA ASN A 17 -1.01 -12.32 -0.49
C ASN A 17 -2.00 -11.63 0.45
N TYR A 18 -1.72 -10.37 0.73
CA TYR A 18 -2.59 -9.46 1.49
C TYR A 18 -2.71 -8.12 0.79
N ALA A 19 -3.92 -7.58 0.82
CA ALA A 19 -4.19 -6.16 0.56
C ALA A 19 -4.67 -5.48 1.83
N TYR A 20 -4.62 -4.15 1.87
CA TYR A 20 -5.05 -3.41 3.05
C TYR A 20 -6.02 -2.30 2.67
N VAL A 21 -7.07 -2.14 3.49
CA VAL A 21 -7.95 -0.97 3.45
C VAL A 21 -7.69 -0.14 4.70
N ILE A 22 -7.28 1.10 4.52
CA ILE A 22 -7.04 2.08 5.57
C ILE A 22 -8.26 2.99 5.62
N HIS A 23 -9.08 2.88 6.65
CA HIS A 23 -10.27 3.72 6.85
C HIS A 23 -9.97 4.80 7.89
N ASN A 24 -10.18 6.05 7.52
CA ASN A 24 -10.11 7.19 8.43
C ASN A 24 -11.52 7.71 8.71
N SER A 25 -12.00 7.48 9.92
CA SER A 25 -13.35 7.89 10.34
C SER A 25 -13.52 9.42 10.48
N VAL A 26 -12.43 10.18 10.59
CA VAL A 26 -12.47 11.64 10.64
C VAL A 26 -12.70 12.26 9.27
N SER A 27 -11.99 11.77 8.25
CA SER A 27 -12.23 12.22 6.86
C SER A 27 -13.45 11.54 6.23
N GLY A 28 -13.89 10.40 6.77
CA GLY A 28 -14.94 9.57 6.17
C GLY A 28 -14.50 8.94 4.85
N THR A 29 -13.19 8.71 4.66
CA THR A 29 -12.63 8.17 3.41
C THR A 29 -11.70 7.00 3.70
N ALA A 30 -11.35 6.25 2.64
CA ALA A 30 -10.40 5.15 2.73
C ALA A 30 -9.28 5.27 1.70
N ALA A 31 -8.18 4.56 1.97
CA ALA A 31 -7.12 4.28 1.01
C ALA A 31 -6.87 2.77 0.94
N VAL A 32 -6.32 2.31 -0.17
CA VAL A 32 -5.95 0.91 -0.41
C VAL A 32 -4.43 0.82 -0.53
N VAL A 33 -3.83 -0.25 0.01
CA VAL A 33 -2.43 -0.61 -0.22
C VAL A 33 -2.40 -1.97 -0.89
N ASP A 34 -1.84 -2.00 -2.09
CA ASP A 34 -1.77 -3.10 -3.04
C ASP A 34 -3.14 -3.65 -3.47
N VAL A 35 -3.18 -4.20 -4.66
CA VAL A 35 -4.40 -4.75 -5.28
C VAL A 35 -4.07 -6.08 -5.95
N PRO A 36 -3.84 -7.16 -5.21
CA PRO A 36 -3.61 -8.50 -5.78
C PRO A 36 -4.80 -8.98 -6.61
N GLU A 37 -5.99 -8.78 -6.10
CA GLU A 37 -7.28 -9.05 -6.73
C GLU A 37 -8.34 -8.09 -6.19
N ALA A 38 -9.38 -7.79 -6.99
CA ALA A 38 -10.37 -6.78 -6.63
C ALA A 38 -11.45 -7.26 -5.65
N GLY A 39 -11.85 -8.54 -5.71
CA GLY A 39 -13.00 -9.06 -4.98
C GLY A 39 -13.03 -8.73 -3.49
N PRO A 40 -12.03 -9.17 -2.69
CA PRO A 40 -11.99 -8.90 -1.25
C PRO A 40 -12.00 -7.40 -0.91
N LEU A 41 -11.37 -6.57 -1.74
CA LEU A 41 -11.33 -5.12 -1.58
C LEU A 41 -12.70 -4.49 -1.83
N VAL A 42 -13.37 -4.87 -2.93
CA VAL A 42 -14.72 -4.39 -3.29
C VAL A 42 -15.72 -4.73 -2.18
N ASP A 43 -15.68 -5.97 -1.68
CA ASP A 43 -16.56 -6.43 -0.60
C ASP A 43 -16.36 -5.56 0.67
N LYS A 44 -15.11 -5.33 1.08
CA LYS A 44 -14.79 -4.52 2.26
C LYS A 44 -15.17 -3.05 2.08
N ILE A 45 -14.87 -2.45 0.93
CA ILE A 45 -15.21 -1.06 0.62
C ILE A 45 -16.73 -0.88 0.60
N SER A 46 -17.46 -1.83 0.03
CA SER A 46 -18.93 -1.84 0.02
C SER A 46 -19.51 -1.93 1.44
N GLU A 47 -18.97 -2.82 2.28
CA GLU A 47 -19.34 -2.96 3.70
C GLU A 47 -19.13 -1.64 4.48
N LEU A 48 -17.99 -0.98 4.27
CA LEU A 48 -17.66 0.27 4.93
C LEU A 48 -18.50 1.45 4.39
N ASN A 49 -18.98 1.35 3.15
CA ASN A 49 -19.72 2.39 2.46
C ASN A 49 -19.04 3.77 2.51
N VAL A 50 -17.74 3.80 2.23
CA VAL A 50 -16.91 5.03 2.22
C VAL A 50 -16.20 5.18 0.88
N PRO A 51 -15.95 6.43 0.41
CA PRO A 51 -15.16 6.65 -0.79
C PRO A 51 -13.69 6.28 -0.59
N VAL A 52 -13.11 5.63 -1.61
CA VAL A 52 -11.67 5.38 -1.71
C VAL A 52 -11.03 6.54 -2.46
N THR A 53 -10.10 7.23 -1.83
CA THR A 53 -9.42 8.39 -2.42
C THR A 53 -8.08 8.05 -3.04
N ASP A 54 -7.40 7.03 -2.53
CA ASP A 54 -6.02 6.71 -2.87
C ASP A 54 -5.80 5.18 -2.94
N ILE A 55 -4.97 4.76 -3.90
CA ILE A 55 -4.45 3.40 -4.02
C ILE A 55 -2.93 3.52 -4.07
N PHE A 56 -2.23 2.99 -3.07
CA PHE A 56 -0.78 2.95 -3.00
C PHE A 56 -0.27 1.58 -3.44
N LEU A 57 0.64 1.54 -4.42
CA LEU A 57 1.28 0.33 -4.92
C LEU A 57 2.71 0.26 -4.39
N THR A 58 3.04 -0.81 -3.68
CA THR A 58 4.35 -0.98 -3.04
C THR A 58 5.44 -1.30 -4.05
N HIS A 59 5.16 -2.16 -5.02
CA HIS A 59 6.07 -2.56 -6.09
C HIS A 59 5.30 -3.13 -7.29
N HIS A 60 6.00 -3.53 -8.35
CA HIS A 60 5.42 -3.83 -9.66
C HIS A 60 5.04 -5.30 -9.89
N HIS A 61 5.22 -6.21 -8.93
CA HIS A 61 4.87 -7.61 -9.14
C HIS A 61 3.37 -7.79 -9.34
N TRP A 62 3.01 -8.70 -10.24
CA TRP A 62 1.63 -8.91 -10.69
C TRP A 62 0.67 -9.24 -9.53
N ASP A 63 1.14 -10.00 -8.57
CA ASP A 63 0.39 -10.40 -7.37
C ASP A 63 0.21 -9.27 -6.33
N HIS A 64 0.58 -8.04 -6.69
CA HIS A 64 0.32 -6.80 -5.94
C HIS A 64 -0.44 -5.75 -6.74
N ILE A 65 -0.57 -5.91 -8.07
CA ILE A 65 -1.13 -4.86 -8.93
C ILE A 65 -2.19 -5.33 -9.93
N ASP A 66 -2.29 -6.64 -10.24
CA ASP A 66 -3.13 -7.13 -11.35
C ASP A 66 -4.63 -6.92 -11.10
N GLY A 67 -5.08 -6.82 -9.86
CA GLY A 67 -6.46 -6.50 -9.53
C GLY A 67 -6.86 -5.02 -9.70
N LEU A 68 -5.89 -4.12 -9.97
CA LEU A 68 -6.15 -2.68 -10.03
C LEU A 68 -7.20 -2.27 -11.08
N PRO A 69 -7.16 -2.76 -12.33
CA PRO A 69 -8.17 -2.39 -13.32
C PRO A 69 -9.60 -2.75 -12.89
N ASP A 70 -9.78 -3.94 -12.32
CA ASP A 70 -11.08 -4.42 -11.86
C ASP A 70 -11.56 -3.64 -10.62
N LEU A 71 -10.65 -3.30 -9.69
CA LEU A 71 -10.99 -2.44 -8.56
C LEU A 71 -11.44 -1.06 -9.02
N GLN A 72 -10.71 -0.41 -9.93
CA GLN A 72 -11.08 0.91 -10.47
C GLN A 72 -12.43 0.88 -11.21
N ALA A 73 -12.68 -0.19 -11.97
CA ALA A 73 -13.97 -0.39 -12.66
C ALA A 73 -15.11 -0.56 -11.64
N ALA A 74 -14.89 -1.31 -10.56
CA ALA A 74 -15.89 -1.48 -9.51
C ALA A 74 -16.14 -0.17 -8.73
N LEU A 75 -15.11 0.57 -8.37
CA LEU A 75 -15.24 1.86 -7.69
C LEU A 75 -16.09 2.84 -8.49
N THR A 76 -15.79 3.02 -9.78
CA THR A 76 -16.51 3.97 -10.64
C THR A 76 -17.87 3.45 -11.14
N GLY A 77 -18.00 2.14 -11.30
CA GLY A 77 -19.23 1.49 -11.80
C GLY A 77 -20.20 1.13 -10.67
N SER A 78 -20.01 -0.03 -10.07
CA SER A 78 -20.98 -0.57 -9.09
C SER A 78 -21.08 0.22 -7.80
N LEU A 79 -19.97 0.86 -7.35
CA LEU A 79 -19.93 1.68 -6.14
C LEU A 79 -20.20 3.18 -6.41
N GLY A 80 -20.23 3.61 -7.70
CA GLY A 80 -20.58 4.99 -8.08
C GLY A 80 -19.64 6.06 -7.54
N GLN A 81 -18.37 5.70 -7.25
CA GLN A 81 -17.35 6.61 -6.70
C GLN A 81 -16.60 7.35 -7.82
N VAL A 82 -15.89 8.40 -7.47
CA VAL A 82 -14.90 9.00 -8.38
C VAL A 82 -13.65 8.11 -8.43
N PRO A 83 -12.85 8.15 -9.53
CA PRO A 83 -11.61 7.38 -9.61
C PRO A 83 -10.67 7.67 -8.43
N ALA A 84 -10.16 6.64 -7.79
CA ALA A 84 -9.14 6.77 -6.77
C ALA A 84 -7.78 7.10 -7.42
N ARG A 85 -6.98 7.93 -6.74
CA ARG A 85 -5.66 8.33 -7.20
C ARG A 85 -4.65 7.17 -7.02
N VAL A 86 -4.02 6.75 -8.10
CA VAL A 86 -3.01 5.68 -8.09
C VAL A 86 -1.63 6.27 -7.82
N ILE A 87 -0.95 5.73 -6.81
CA ILE A 87 0.33 6.22 -6.30
C ILE A 87 1.33 5.06 -6.27
N GLY A 88 2.55 5.30 -6.72
CA GLY A 88 3.60 4.28 -6.72
C GLY A 88 4.99 4.85 -6.94
N ALA A 89 5.99 3.97 -7.00
CA ALA A 89 7.39 4.34 -7.12
C ALA A 89 7.70 5.06 -8.44
N LYS A 90 8.29 6.26 -8.35
CA LYS A 90 8.79 6.99 -9.53
C LYS A 90 9.84 6.17 -10.30
N ALA A 91 10.71 5.47 -9.58
CA ALA A 91 11.75 4.64 -10.18
C ALA A 91 11.18 3.50 -11.03
N ASP A 92 10.01 2.97 -10.67
CA ASP A 92 9.32 1.86 -11.32
C ASP A 92 8.10 2.27 -12.15
N ALA A 93 7.89 3.56 -12.40
CA ALA A 93 6.74 4.06 -13.15
C ALA A 93 6.59 3.44 -14.56
N HIS A 94 7.67 2.93 -15.14
CA HIS A 94 7.67 2.25 -16.44
C HIS A 94 7.17 0.78 -16.38
N ARG A 95 7.05 0.19 -15.18
CA ARG A 95 6.59 -1.18 -14.91
C ARG A 95 5.26 -1.21 -14.15
N LEU A 96 4.91 -0.11 -13.48
CA LEU A 96 3.65 0.06 -12.77
C LEU A 96 2.54 0.47 -13.73
N PRO A 97 1.27 0.25 -13.38
CA PRO A 97 0.13 0.89 -14.03
C PRO A 97 0.29 2.42 -14.08
N ALA A 98 -0.49 3.10 -14.92
CA ALA A 98 -0.44 4.56 -14.99
C ALA A 98 -0.65 5.18 -13.59
N LEU A 99 0.33 5.99 -13.16
CA LEU A 99 0.32 6.63 -11.85
C LEU A 99 -0.22 8.05 -11.96
N ASP A 100 -1.16 8.41 -11.08
CA ASP A 100 -1.59 9.81 -10.88
C ASP A 100 -0.56 10.58 -10.06
N LYS A 101 0.18 9.88 -9.19
CA LYS A 101 1.28 10.44 -8.41
C LYS A 101 2.44 9.47 -8.30
N ALA A 102 3.58 9.83 -8.84
CA ALA A 102 4.84 9.14 -8.65
C ALA A 102 5.57 9.70 -7.42
N VAL A 103 6.04 8.82 -6.52
CA VAL A 103 6.74 9.19 -5.27
C VAL A 103 8.13 8.58 -5.22
N SER A 104 9.00 9.18 -4.43
CA SER A 104 10.38 8.75 -4.19
C SER A 104 10.62 8.54 -2.68
N PRO A 105 11.62 7.75 -2.30
CA PRO A 105 12.04 7.66 -0.90
C PRO A 105 12.32 9.03 -0.29
N GLY A 106 11.84 9.26 0.93
CA GLY A 106 11.93 10.52 1.65
C GLY A 106 10.78 11.50 1.37
N ASP A 107 9.91 11.20 0.39
CA ASP A 107 8.70 12.00 0.18
C ASP A 107 7.69 11.80 1.32
N ARG A 108 6.89 12.84 1.54
CA ARG A 108 5.68 12.79 2.36
C ARG A 108 4.45 12.69 1.48
N LEU A 109 3.49 11.93 1.95
CA LEU A 109 2.26 11.63 1.24
C LEU A 109 1.07 11.71 2.19
N THR A 110 -0.03 12.30 1.72
CA THR A 110 -1.31 12.24 2.44
C THR A 110 -2.22 11.25 1.72
N LEU A 111 -2.68 10.22 2.44
CA LEU A 111 -3.66 9.23 1.97
C LEU A 111 -4.89 9.28 2.88
N CYS A 112 -6.08 9.37 2.29
CA CYS A 112 -7.36 9.48 3.02
C CYS A 112 -7.29 10.41 4.25
N GLY A 113 -6.51 11.51 4.15
CA GLY A 113 -6.33 12.49 5.23
C GLY A 113 -5.28 12.10 6.28
N ILE A 114 -4.47 11.08 6.06
CA ILE A 114 -3.41 10.61 6.97
C ILE A 114 -2.05 10.90 6.34
N GLU A 115 -1.16 11.55 7.09
CA GLU A 115 0.23 11.78 6.68
C GLU A 115 1.04 10.50 6.77
N GLY A 116 1.83 10.21 5.73
CA GLY A 116 2.72 9.08 5.64
C GLY A 116 4.09 9.45 5.07
N ASP A 117 5.10 8.69 5.47
CA ASP A 117 6.47 8.81 5.00
C ASP A 117 6.82 7.62 4.08
N ILE A 118 7.54 7.88 3.00
CA ILE A 118 7.95 6.89 1.99
C ILE A 118 9.39 6.45 2.24
N TYR A 119 9.59 5.14 2.39
CA TYR A 119 10.91 4.53 2.58
C TYR A 119 11.32 3.70 1.38
N ASP A 120 12.61 3.75 1.04
CA ASP A 120 13.24 2.77 0.14
C ASP A 120 13.41 1.44 0.88
N VAL A 121 12.80 0.40 0.36
CA VAL A 121 12.96 -0.96 0.88
C VAL A 121 13.39 -1.92 -0.22
N SER A 122 14.29 -1.44 -1.07
CA SER A 122 14.89 -2.21 -2.17
C SER A 122 15.55 -3.50 -1.66
N GLY A 123 15.49 -4.53 -2.50
CA GLY A 123 16.07 -5.85 -2.24
C GLY A 123 15.28 -6.93 -2.96
N HIS A 124 14.00 -7.05 -2.66
CA HIS A 124 13.07 -7.91 -3.40
C HIS A 124 12.92 -7.42 -4.84
N THR A 125 12.54 -6.16 -5.03
CA THR A 125 12.70 -5.41 -6.28
C THR A 125 13.52 -4.14 -6.03
N LEU A 126 13.99 -3.47 -7.10
CA LEU A 126 14.79 -2.24 -6.96
C LEU A 126 13.94 -1.00 -6.68
N GLY A 127 12.68 -0.99 -7.09
CA GLY A 127 11.77 0.13 -6.87
C GLY A 127 10.79 -0.08 -5.72
N HIS A 128 11.05 -1.04 -4.82
CA HIS A 128 10.15 -1.36 -3.72
C HIS A 128 10.09 -0.24 -2.68
N LEU A 129 8.87 0.20 -2.37
CA LEU A 129 8.61 1.23 -1.36
C LEU A 129 7.85 0.66 -0.16
N ALA A 130 8.16 1.17 1.03
CA ALA A 130 7.31 1.01 2.21
C ALA A 130 6.60 2.33 2.53
N LEU A 131 5.37 2.22 2.99
CA LEU A 131 4.56 3.33 3.47
C LEU A 131 4.48 3.25 4.99
N HIS A 132 5.00 4.25 5.69
CA HIS A 132 4.89 4.40 7.13
C HIS A 132 3.84 5.46 7.48
N LEU A 133 2.87 5.11 8.30
CA LEU A 133 1.83 5.99 8.82
C LEU A 133 2.02 6.20 10.32
N PRO A 134 2.81 7.19 10.77
CA PRO A 134 3.16 7.37 12.19
C PRO A 134 1.94 7.51 13.10
N SER A 135 0.92 8.27 12.68
CA SER A 135 -0.29 8.49 13.47
C SER A 135 -1.16 7.23 13.63
N ALA A 136 -1.04 6.27 12.71
CA ALA A 136 -1.70 4.97 12.77
C ALA A 136 -0.82 3.88 13.39
N LYS A 137 0.45 4.19 13.75
CA LYS A 137 1.45 3.23 14.23
C LYS A 137 1.57 2.01 13.30
N ALA A 138 1.62 2.26 11.99
CA ALA A 138 1.63 1.20 10.98
C ALA A 138 2.67 1.44 9.90
N VAL A 139 3.26 0.36 9.40
CA VAL A 139 4.12 0.36 8.24
C VAL A 139 3.73 -0.79 7.30
N PHE A 140 3.55 -0.47 6.03
CA PHE A 140 3.25 -1.43 4.96
C PHE A 140 4.53 -1.74 4.22
N THR A 141 5.03 -2.95 4.38
CA THR A 141 6.35 -3.40 3.93
C THR A 141 6.29 -4.38 2.77
N ALA A 142 5.11 -4.95 2.50
CA ALA A 142 4.89 -6.00 1.51
C ALA A 142 6.05 -7.03 1.53
N ASP A 143 6.68 -7.31 0.38
CA ASP A 143 7.69 -8.35 0.22
C ASP A 143 9.10 -7.99 0.75
N SER A 144 9.28 -6.79 1.29
CA SER A 144 10.56 -6.43 1.94
C SER A 144 10.68 -7.03 3.33
N LEU A 145 9.59 -7.09 4.11
CA LEU A 145 9.58 -7.67 5.46
C LEU A 145 8.27 -8.41 5.68
N MET A 146 8.37 -9.70 5.92
CA MET A 146 7.27 -10.59 6.23
C MET A 146 7.38 -11.13 7.66
N ALA A 147 6.34 -11.84 8.14
CA ALA A 147 6.45 -12.59 9.37
C ALA A 147 7.56 -13.64 9.26
N MET A 148 8.59 -13.52 10.12
CA MET A 148 9.73 -14.46 10.20
C MET A 148 10.70 -14.42 9.01
N GLY A 149 10.66 -13.40 8.13
CA GLY A 149 11.56 -13.35 6.98
C GLY A 149 11.42 -12.11 6.11
N CYS A 150 12.00 -12.20 4.93
CA CYS A 150 11.88 -11.21 3.87
C CYS A 150 11.62 -11.91 2.53
N GLY A 151 11.15 -11.17 1.53
CA GLY A 151 10.94 -11.67 0.18
C GLY A 151 12.25 -12.12 -0.51
N ARG A 152 12.11 -12.88 -1.56
CA ARG A 152 13.26 -13.31 -2.40
C ARG A 152 13.94 -12.10 -3.04
N LEU A 153 15.24 -12.19 -3.25
CA LEU A 153 16.02 -11.18 -3.94
C LEU A 153 15.93 -11.42 -5.46
N PHE A 154 14.90 -10.89 -6.12
CA PHE A 154 14.78 -11.04 -7.57
C PHE A 154 15.67 -10.06 -8.34
N GLU A 155 15.82 -8.84 -7.83
CA GLU A 155 16.55 -7.77 -8.53
C GLU A 155 17.68 -7.20 -7.69
N GLY A 156 17.48 -7.07 -6.39
CA GLY A 156 18.44 -6.47 -5.49
C GLY A 156 19.47 -7.47 -4.93
N SER A 157 20.28 -6.97 -4.02
CA SER A 157 21.31 -7.74 -3.32
C SER A 157 20.96 -7.92 -1.83
N ALA A 158 21.61 -8.90 -1.17
CA ALA A 158 21.47 -9.09 0.27
C ALA A 158 21.90 -7.84 1.07
N ALA A 159 22.89 -7.09 0.59
CA ALA A 159 23.32 -5.85 1.22
C ALA A 159 22.26 -4.76 1.14
N GLN A 160 21.55 -4.63 0.01
CA GLN A 160 20.43 -3.69 -0.15
C GLN A 160 19.26 -4.10 0.76
N MET A 161 18.83 -5.36 0.73
CA MET A 161 17.78 -5.85 1.61
C MET A 161 18.15 -5.63 3.09
N TRP A 162 19.37 -5.91 3.49
CA TRP A 162 19.82 -5.67 4.85
C TRP A 162 19.73 -4.18 5.23
N HIS A 163 20.14 -3.28 4.34
CA HIS A 163 20.00 -1.84 4.55
C HIS A 163 18.52 -1.44 4.72
N SER A 164 17.64 -1.94 3.87
CA SER A 164 16.20 -1.71 3.95
C SER A 164 15.61 -2.17 5.30
N LEU A 165 15.96 -3.37 5.74
CA LEU A 165 15.54 -3.90 7.04
C LEU A 165 16.06 -3.07 8.23
N GLN A 166 17.27 -2.52 8.14
CA GLN A 166 17.80 -1.62 9.18
C GLN A 166 17.03 -0.31 9.26
N GLN A 167 16.56 0.25 8.13
CA GLN A 167 15.71 1.43 8.13
C GLN A 167 14.36 1.14 8.83
N LEU A 168 13.72 0.02 8.48
CA LEU A 168 12.47 -0.40 9.12
C LEU A 168 12.64 -0.65 10.62
N ARG A 169 13.77 -1.27 11.03
CA ARG A 169 14.10 -1.50 12.44
C ARG A 169 14.27 -0.20 13.23
N ALA A 170 14.66 0.89 12.58
CA ALA A 170 14.85 2.19 13.22
C ALA A 170 13.54 2.95 13.48
N LEU A 171 12.41 2.47 12.92
CA LEU A 171 11.09 3.04 13.19
C LEU A 171 10.69 2.82 14.66
N PRO A 172 9.80 3.67 15.22
CA PRO A 172 9.26 3.49 16.56
C PRO A 172 8.70 2.07 16.77
N GLN A 173 8.95 1.50 17.93
CA GLN A 173 8.58 0.12 18.27
C GLN A 173 7.26 0.02 19.05
N ASP A 174 6.56 1.12 19.30
CA ASP A 174 5.37 1.26 20.16
C ASP A 174 4.08 1.57 19.40
#